data_17e90747d7059d1ead94c22dfd5b6ea0
#
_entry.id   17e90747d7059d1ead94c22dfd5b6ea0
#
_cell.length_a   1.000
_cell.length_b   1.000
_cell.length_c   1.000
_cell.angle_alpha   90.00
_cell.angle_beta   90.00
_cell.angle_gamma   90.00
#
_symmetry.space_group_name_H-M   'P 1'
#
loop_
_entity.id
_entity.type
_entity.pdbx_description
1 polymer ?
#
loop_
_entity_poly.entity_id
_entity_poly.type
_entity_poly.pdbx_seq_one_letter_code
_entity_poly.pdbx_strand_id
1 'polypeptide(L)'
;MIINKLRLTGILTCIILLASCGMRQRQVAGFTETELALIHGSDSIMRVLTIDDLGDLSVLRAKSSDLPDSVLMSDEFARLAELMVATVTHPSQDGVGIAGPQVGLNRRVVAVQRFDKDGEPFEVYPNISIVWASDSLASGPEGCLSVPDCRGDVLRSQEIVIEYADIAGVEQSRQEIRLESCGCAKPVPMVRDTVSGFTAVIFQHEIDHLDGVLYIDRL
;
A
#
# COMPACT_ATOMS: atom_id res chain seq x y z
N MET A 1 86.48 -26.37 -14.05
CA MET A 1 85.32 -27.26 -13.85
C MET A 1 84.35 -26.57 -12.92
N ILE A 2 83.38 -25.81 -13.51
CA ILE A 2 82.57 -24.84 -12.83
C ILE A 2 81.13 -25.32 -12.93
N ILE A 3 80.52 -25.58 -11.79
CA ILE A 3 79.16 -26.06 -11.67
C ILE A 3 78.21 -24.82 -11.55
N ASN A 4 77.44 -24.57 -12.59
CA ASN A 4 76.40 -23.52 -12.59
C ASN A 4 75.20 -23.99 -11.78
N LYS A 5 74.90 -23.26 -10.70
CA LYS A 5 73.67 -23.42 -9.95
C LYS A 5 72.59 -22.57 -10.63
N LEU A 6 71.58 -23.20 -11.21
CA LEU A 6 70.37 -22.60 -11.71
C LEU A 6 69.47 -22.30 -10.51
N ARG A 7 69.22 -20.99 -10.27
CA ARG A 7 68.22 -20.55 -9.30
C ARG A 7 66.87 -20.53 -9.98
N LEU A 8 65.96 -21.36 -9.52
CA LEU A 8 64.61 -21.41 -9.91
C LEU A 8 63.86 -20.39 -9.03
N THR A 9 63.50 -19.21 -9.57
CA THR A 9 62.66 -18.22 -8.93
C THR A 9 61.20 -18.61 -9.15
N GLY A 10 60.60 -19.21 -8.12
CA GLY A 10 59.19 -19.48 -8.10
C GLY A 10 58.39 -18.19 -7.97
N ILE A 11 57.66 -17.83 -9.01
CA ILE A 11 56.66 -16.75 -8.96
C ILE A 11 55.42 -17.29 -8.24
N LEU A 12 55.23 -16.88 -7.00
CA LEU A 12 54.05 -17.18 -6.21
C LEU A 12 52.93 -16.25 -6.69
N THR A 13 52.10 -16.75 -7.60
CA THR A 13 50.90 -16.02 -8.07
C THR A 13 49.87 -16.05 -6.96
N CYS A 14 49.78 -14.96 -6.22
CA CYS A 14 48.77 -14.77 -5.21
C CYS A 14 47.42 -14.46 -5.91
N ILE A 15 46.58 -15.49 -6.05
CA ILE A 15 45.20 -15.35 -6.52
C ILE A 15 44.42 -14.71 -5.37
N ILE A 16 44.23 -13.39 -5.46
CA ILE A 16 43.28 -12.66 -4.58
C ILE A 16 41.89 -13.06 -5.05
N LEU A 17 41.29 -14.01 -4.36
CA LEU A 17 39.86 -14.26 -4.42
C LEU A 17 39.16 -13.03 -3.83
N LEU A 18 38.75 -12.09 -4.69
CA LEU A 18 37.75 -11.09 -4.34
C LEU A 18 36.45 -11.83 -4.08
N ALA A 19 36.25 -12.25 -2.83
CA ALA A 19 34.94 -12.56 -2.35
C ALA A 19 34.10 -11.26 -2.48
N SER A 20 33.37 -11.13 -3.60
CA SER A 20 32.29 -10.16 -3.72
C SER A 20 31.26 -10.57 -2.68
N CYS A 21 31.44 -10.04 -1.47
CA CYS A 21 30.38 -9.98 -0.48
C CYS A 21 29.29 -9.14 -1.11
N GLY A 22 28.37 -9.81 -1.81
CA GLY A 22 27.12 -9.20 -2.23
C GLY A 22 26.45 -8.69 -0.95
N MET A 23 26.70 -7.44 -0.62
CA MET A 23 25.84 -6.71 0.28
C MET A 23 24.48 -6.73 -0.38
N ARG A 24 23.69 -7.75 0.00
CA ARG A 24 22.24 -7.68 -0.10
C ARG A 24 21.91 -6.41 0.66
N GLN A 25 21.78 -5.29 -0.04
CA GLN A 25 21.15 -4.11 0.52
C GLN A 25 19.84 -4.64 1.10
N ARG A 26 19.78 -4.71 2.44
CA ARG A 26 18.50 -4.74 3.11
C ARG A 26 17.83 -3.50 2.58
N GLN A 27 16.88 -3.68 1.65
CA GLN A 27 15.92 -2.65 1.35
C GLN A 27 15.37 -2.25 2.71
N VAL A 28 15.74 -1.05 3.13
CA VAL A 28 15.09 -0.43 4.28
C VAL A 28 13.63 -0.44 3.90
N ALA A 29 12.81 -1.11 4.68
CA ALA A 29 11.40 -1.28 4.45
C ALA A 29 10.72 0.09 4.59
N GLY A 30 10.81 0.92 3.59
CA GLY A 30 10.32 2.29 3.54
C GLY A 30 9.58 2.55 2.23
N PHE A 31 9.06 3.74 2.05
CA PHE A 31 8.69 4.23 0.74
C PHE A 31 9.92 4.30 -0.16
N THR A 32 9.77 3.96 -1.42
CA THR A 32 10.80 4.15 -2.44
C THR A 32 10.96 5.64 -2.76
N GLU A 33 12.07 6.04 -3.39
CA GLU A 33 12.28 7.42 -3.84
C GLU A 33 11.17 7.90 -4.78
N THR A 34 10.66 7.01 -5.64
CA THR A 34 9.54 7.32 -6.54
C THR A 34 8.24 7.56 -5.78
N GLU A 35 7.94 6.74 -4.78
CA GLU A 35 6.75 6.92 -3.92
C GLU A 35 6.85 8.22 -3.12
N LEU A 36 8.02 8.52 -2.55
CA LEU A 36 8.27 9.79 -1.86
C LEU A 36 8.12 10.99 -2.79
N ALA A 37 8.59 10.88 -4.03
CA ALA A 37 8.42 11.94 -5.02
C ALA A 37 6.94 12.18 -5.35
N LEU A 38 6.10 11.15 -5.41
CA LEU A 38 4.65 11.28 -5.59
C LEU A 38 3.99 11.97 -4.38
N ILE A 39 4.36 11.55 -3.16
CA ILE A 39 3.80 12.10 -1.91
C ILE A 39 4.20 13.57 -1.74
N HIS A 40 5.48 13.91 -1.93
CA HIS A 40 5.98 15.27 -1.73
C HIS A 40 5.72 16.20 -2.92
N GLY A 41 5.56 15.64 -4.13
CA GLY A 41 5.26 16.40 -5.34
C GLY A 41 3.80 16.82 -5.48
N SER A 42 2.91 16.33 -4.60
CA SER A 42 1.49 16.67 -4.60
C SER A 42 1.20 17.76 -3.57
N ASP A 43 0.72 18.92 -4.04
CA ASP A 43 0.44 20.06 -3.16
C ASP A 43 -0.90 19.92 -2.42
N SER A 44 -1.96 19.48 -3.10
CA SER A 44 -3.32 19.40 -2.55
C SER A 44 -4.02 18.08 -2.83
N ILE A 45 -3.90 17.55 -4.04
CA ILE A 45 -4.48 16.27 -4.46
C ILE A 45 -3.46 15.50 -5.30
N MET A 46 -3.63 14.18 -5.35
CA MET A 46 -2.81 13.30 -6.19
C MET A 46 -3.46 13.12 -7.57
N ARG A 47 -2.65 12.83 -8.59
CA ARG A 47 -3.15 12.41 -9.89
C ARG A 47 -3.79 11.03 -9.77
N VAL A 48 -5.03 10.89 -10.25
CA VAL A 48 -5.67 9.58 -10.36
C VAL A 48 -5.25 8.93 -11.67
N LEU A 49 -4.76 7.70 -11.59
CA LEU A 49 -4.36 6.88 -12.74
C LEU A 49 -5.60 6.28 -13.42
N THR A 50 -5.57 6.17 -14.74
CA THR A 50 -6.69 5.63 -15.53
C THR A 50 -6.25 4.53 -16.50
N ILE A 51 -7.19 3.69 -16.91
CA ILE A 51 -6.93 2.60 -17.87
C ILE A 51 -6.62 3.10 -19.28
N ASP A 52 -6.85 4.39 -19.58
CA ASP A 52 -6.60 4.98 -20.90
C ASP A 52 -5.12 5.16 -21.22
N ASP A 53 -4.26 5.18 -20.18
CA ASP A 53 -2.81 5.21 -20.30
C ASP A 53 -2.22 3.83 -19.98
N LEU A 54 -1.37 3.30 -20.87
CA LEU A 54 -0.77 1.97 -20.68
C LEU A 54 0.22 1.90 -19.49
N GLY A 55 0.88 3.00 -19.18
CA GLY A 55 1.74 3.10 -18.00
C GLY A 55 0.93 3.03 -16.72
N ASP A 56 -0.16 3.81 -16.65
CA ASP A 56 -1.12 3.78 -15.54
C ASP A 56 -1.74 2.39 -15.38
N LEU A 57 -2.19 1.79 -16.48
CA LEU A 57 -2.78 0.46 -16.46
C LEU A 57 -1.81 -0.57 -15.90
N SER A 58 -0.51 -0.47 -16.17
CA SER A 58 0.50 -1.37 -15.62
C SER A 58 0.59 -1.26 -14.08
N VAL A 59 0.44 -0.06 -13.53
CA VAL A 59 0.40 0.18 -12.08
C VAL A 59 -0.90 -0.34 -11.49
N LEU A 60 -2.05 -0.03 -12.11
CA LEU A 60 -3.37 -0.47 -11.66
C LEU A 60 -3.52 -1.99 -11.65
N ARG A 61 -2.79 -2.70 -12.51
CA ARG A 61 -2.80 -4.18 -12.60
C ARG A 61 -1.75 -4.87 -11.73
N ALA A 62 -0.86 -4.10 -11.13
CA ALA A 62 0.16 -4.66 -10.26
C ALA A 62 -0.38 -4.95 -8.85
N LYS A 63 0.07 -6.04 -8.26
CA LYS A 63 -0.30 -6.39 -6.88
C LYS A 63 0.41 -5.49 -5.87
N SER A 64 -0.33 -4.97 -4.91
CA SER A 64 0.17 -4.12 -3.84
C SER A 64 0.86 -4.92 -2.74
N SER A 65 1.87 -4.30 -2.12
CA SER A 65 2.59 -4.84 -0.97
C SER A 65 2.20 -4.12 0.33
N ASP A 66 2.38 -4.82 1.45
CA ASP A 66 2.17 -4.23 2.76
C ASP A 66 3.14 -3.08 3.05
N LEU A 67 2.71 -2.18 3.91
CA LEU A 67 3.52 -1.12 4.49
C LEU A 67 4.13 -1.62 5.80
N PRO A 68 5.46 -1.52 5.98
CA PRO A 68 6.08 -1.88 7.25
C PRO A 68 5.70 -0.89 8.36
N ASP A 69 5.71 -1.36 9.60
CA ASP A 69 5.34 -0.57 10.78
C ASP A 69 6.09 0.77 10.88
N SER A 70 7.36 0.78 10.47
CA SER A 70 8.17 2.01 10.45
C SER A 70 7.63 3.07 9.51
N VAL A 71 6.98 2.65 8.40
CA VAL A 71 6.33 3.55 7.44
C VAL A 71 4.99 4.01 7.98
N LEU A 72 4.19 3.10 8.53
CA LEU A 72 2.88 3.44 9.12
C LEU A 72 2.97 4.53 10.21
N MET A 73 4.15 4.66 10.80
CA MET A 73 4.45 5.59 11.88
C MET A 73 5.19 6.86 11.40
N SER A 74 5.36 7.04 10.11
CA SER A 74 6.10 8.17 9.52
C SER A 74 5.19 9.36 9.17
N ASP A 75 5.78 10.54 9.08
CA ASP A 75 5.09 11.74 8.62
C ASP A 75 4.70 11.62 7.13
N GLU A 76 5.46 10.86 6.35
CA GLU A 76 5.17 10.57 4.95
C GLU A 76 3.89 9.75 4.80
N PHE A 77 3.64 8.80 5.71
CA PHE A 77 2.39 8.04 5.69
C PHE A 77 1.19 8.92 6.09
N ALA A 78 1.36 9.76 7.12
CA ALA A 78 0.32 10.71 7.53
C ALA A 78 -0.04 11.65 6.36
N ARG A 79 0.97 12.18 5.66
CA ARG A 79 0.77 13.00 4.46
C ARG A 79 0.08 12.24 3.33
N LEU A 80 0.48 10.98 3.08
CA LEU A 80 -0.19 10.14 2.06
C LEU A 80 -1.67 9.96 2.39
N ALA A 81 -2.00 9.66 3.64
CA ALA A 81 -3.38 9.50 4.10
C ALA A 81 -4.22 10.77 3.86
N GLU A 82 -3.68 11.94 4.23
CA GLU A 82 -4.33 13.22 3.97
C GLU A 82 -4.54 13.47 2.47
N LEU A 83 -3.51 13.23 1.64
CA LEU A 83 -3.59 13.39 0.19
C LEU A 83 -4.59 12.45 -0.45
N MET A 84 -4.68 11.19 -0.02
CA MET A 84 -5.67 10.24 -0.54
C MET A 84 -7.10 10.71 -0.24
N VAL A 85 -7.38 11.11 1.00
CA VAL A 85 -8.68 11.66 1.38
C VAL A 85 -8.99 12.94 0.60
N ALA A 86 -8.05 13.88 0.53
CA ALA A 86 -8.22 15.11 -0.24
C ALA A 86 -8.48 14.85 -1.73
N THR A 87 -7.84 13.80 -2.30
CA THR A 87 -8.02 13.42 -3.69
C THR A 87 -9.44 12.88 -3.93
N VAL A 88 -9.87 11.89 -3.15
CA VAL A 88 -11.17 11.23 -3.36
C VAL A 88 -12.34 12.17 -3.11
N THR A 89 -12.22 13.11 -2.16
CA THR A 89 -13.26 14.10 -1.80
C THR A 89 -13.22 15.35 -2.67
N HIS A 90 -12.21 15.50 -3.55
CA HIS A 90 -12.11 16.68 -4.40
C HIS A 90 -13.29 16.74 -5.37
N PRO A 91 -13.90 17.93 -5.59
CA PRO A 91 -15.10 18.09 -6.45
C PRO A 91 -14.92 17.59 -7.90
N SER A 92 -13.68 17.44 -8.39
CA SER A 92 -13.41 16.86 -9.71
C SER A 92 -13.45 15.34 -9.73
N GLN A 93 -13.40 14.68 -8.57
CA GLN A 93 -13.41 13.22 -8.41
C GLN A 93 -14.74 12.72 -7.85
N ASP A 94 -15.23 13.36 -6.79
CA ASP A 94 -16.51 13.04 -6.13
C ASP A 94 -16.68 11.53 -5.86
N GLY A 95 -15.60 10.92 -5.31
CA GLY A 95 -15.54 9.49 -5.05
C GLY A 95 -15.90 9.16 -3.60
N VAL A 96 -16.20 7.88 -3.34
CA VAL A 96 -16.51 7.33 -2.02
C VAL A 96 -15.41 6.41 -1.48
N GLY A 97 -14.43 6.08 -2.32
CA GLY A 97 -13.26 5.27 -1.99
C GLY A 97 -12.12 5.50 -2.98
N ILE A 98 -10.90 5.23 -2.54
CA ILE A 98 -9.69 5.28 -3.36
C ILE A 98 -8.62 4.36 -2.78
N ALA A 99 -7.90 3.67 -3.64
CA ALA A 99 -6.82 2.75 -3.29
C ALA A 99 -5.44 3.29 -3.68
N GLY A 100 -4.39 2.85 -3.00
CA GLY A 100 -3.00 3.24 -3.27
C GLY A 100 -2.58 3.12 -4.74
N PRO A 101 -2.88 2.01 -5.48
CA PRO A 101 -2.58 1.90 -6.90
C PRO A 101 -3.18 3.00 -7.77
N GLN A 102 -4.37 3.51 -7.42
CA GLN A 102 -5.03 4.58 -8.19
C GLN A 102 -4.31 5.93 -8.10
N VAL A 103 -3.46 6.11 -7.10
CA VAL A 103 -2.59 7.29 -6.95
C VAL A 103 -1.11 6.98 -7.20
N GLY A 104 -0.83 5.84 -7.85
CA GLY A 104 0.52 5.48 -8.27
C GLY A 104 1.37 4.72 -7.24
N LEU A 105 0.78 4.32 -6.10
CA LEU A 105 1.48 3.58 -5.05
C LEU A 105 0.94 2.15 -4.94
N ASN A 106 1.71 1.15 -5.36
CA ASN A 106 1.35 -0.27 -5.19
C ASN A 106 1.57 -0.71 -3.73
N ARG A 107 0.88 -0.02 -2.81
CA ARG A 107 0.85 -0.27 -1.36
C ARG A 107 -0.55 -0.59 -0.90
N ARG A 108 -0.66 -1.53 0.05
CA ARG A 108 -1.96 -1.92 0.62
C ARG A 108 -2.48 -0.83 1.55
N VAL A 109 -3.10 0.18 0.97
CA VAL A 109 -3.78 1.27 1.67
C VAL A 109 -5.00 1.70 0.86
N VAL A 110 -6.11 1.92 1.55
CA VAL A 110 -7.33 2.48 0.96
C VAL A 110 -7.87 3.61 1.84
N ALA A 111 -8.55 4.57 1.24
CA ALA A 111 -9.39 5.54 1.94
C ALA A 111 -10.84 5.30 1.55
N VAL A 112 -11.75 5.16 2.51
CA VAL A 112 -13.15 4.78 2.29
C VAL A 112 -14.07 5.67 3.12
N GLN A 113 -15.18 6.12 2.53
CA GLN A 113 -16.26 6.78 3.26
C GLN A 113 -17.10 5.76 4.03
N ARG A 114 -17.20 5.95 5.33
CA ARG A 114 -17.89 5.04 6.26
C ARG A 114 -19.35 5.44 6.41
N PHE A 115 -20.19 5.10 5.41
CA PHE A 115 -21.64 5.36 5.46
C PHE A 115 -22.35 4.61 6.59
N ASP A 116 -21.70 3.63 7.20
CA ASP A 116 -22.16 2.86 8.34
C ASP A 116 -21.81 3.49 9.70
N LYS A 117 -21.12 4.63 9.71
CA LYS A 117 -20.76 5.41 10.91
C LYS A 117 -21.43 6.77 10.95
N ASP A 118 -21.66 7.30 12.15
CA ASP A 118 -22.20 8.63 12.34
C ASP A 118 -21.30 9.70 11.70
N GLY A 119 -21.87 10.58 10.90
CA GLY A 119 -21.17 11.62 10.17
C GLY A 119 -20.46 11.15 8.90
N GLU A 120 -20.57 9.88 8.55
CA GLU A 120 -20.04 9.29 7.32
C GLU A 120 -18.59 9.69 7.02
N PRO A 121 -17.66 9.53 8.00
CA PRO A 121 -16.28 10.00 7.85
C PRO A 121 -15.52 9.21 6.77
N PHE A 122 -14.53 9.87 6.15
CA PHE A 122 -13.48 9.15 5.43
C PHE A 122 -12.44 8.64 6.40
N GLU A 123 -12.11 7.36 6.29
CA GLU A 123 -11.08 6.71 7.10
C GLU A 123 -10.06 6.01 6.21
N VAL A 124 -8.80 5.93 6.68
CA VAL A 124 -7.69 5.31 5.95
C VAL A 124 -7.30 3.99 6.59
N TYR A 125 -7.18 2.96 5.77
CA TYR A 125 -6.98 1.58 6.20
C TYR A 125 -5.71 1.00 5.57
N PRO A 126 -4.56 1.04 6.26
CA PRO A 126 -3.33 0.42 5.77
C PRO A 126 -3.30 -1.08 6.03
N ASN A 127 -2.59 -1.81 5.17
CA ASN A 127 -2.41 -3.25 5.22
C ASN A 127 -3.73 -4.04 5.28
N ILE A 128 -4.76 -3.47 4.64
CA ILE A 128 -6.11 -4.02 4.68
C ILE A 128 -6.24 -5.28 3.83
N SER A 129 -7.05 -6.22 4.35
CA SER A 129 -7.50 -7.41 3.63
C SER A 129 -8.90 -7.82 4.08
N ILE A 130 -9.63 -8.58 3.25
CA ILE A 130 -10.86 -9.25 3.66
C ILE A 130 -10.48 -10.61 4.21
N VAL A 131 -10.85 -10.89 5.47
CA VAL A 131 -10.58 -12.17 6.14
C VAL A 131 -11.80 -13.08 6.18
N TRP A 132 -12.98 -12.55 5.92
CA TRP A 132 -14.22 -13.29 5.75
C TRP A 132 -15.22 -12.50 4.91
N ALA A 133 -16.04 -13.19 4.15
CA ALA A 133 -17.13 -12.60 3.38
C ALA A 133 -18.37 -13.52 3.45
N SER A 134 -19.56 -12.93 3.51
CA SER A 134 -20.83 -13.66 3.54
C SER A 134 -21.14 -14.30 2.20
N ASP A 135 -21.87 -15.43 2.24
CA ASP A 135 -22.45 -16.07 1.05
C ASP A 135 -23.68 -15.32 0.53
N SER A 136 -24.20 -14.36 1.32
CA SER A 136 -25.29 -13.47 0.88
C SER A 136 -24.72 -12.42 -0.07
N LEU A 137 -25.14 -12.48 -1.32
CA LEU A 137 -24.66 -11.61 -2.39
C LEU A 137 -25.77 -10.66 -2.85
N ALA A 138 -25.40 -9.46 -3.28
CA ALA A 138 -26.29 -8.55 -4.02
C ALA A 138 -25.54 -7.96 -5.21
N SER A 139 -26.28 -7.79 -6.30
CA SER A 139 -25.80 -7.08 -7.49
C SER A 139 -26.16 -5.59 -7.38
N GLY A 140 -25.24 -4.73 -7.77
CA GLY A 140 -25.45 -3.29 -7.81
C GLY A 140 -24.49 -2.58 -8.76
N PRO A 141 -24.84 -1.36 -9.18
CA PRO A 141 -24.02 -0.60 -10.11
C PRO A 141 -22.73 -0.09 -9.44
N GLU A 142 -21.61 -0.34 -10.11
CA GLU A 142 -20.31 0.22 -9.75
C GLU A 142 -19.78 1.11 -10.88
N GLY A 143 -18.94 2.07 -10.51
CA GLY A 143 -18.09 2.87 -11.36
C GLY A 143 -16.77 3.07 -10.65
N CYS A 144 -15.74 3.53 -11.36
CA CYS A 144 -14.40 3.67 -10.81
C CYS A 144 -13.74 4.93 -11.36
N LEU A 145 -13.03 5.68 -10.51
CA LEU A 145 -12.25 6.85 -10.92
C LEU A 145 -11.17 6.50 -11.96
N SER A 146 -10.64 5.26 -11.88
CA SER A 146 -9.63 4.75 -12.81
C SER A 146 -10.21 4.16 -14.10
N VAL A 147 -11.54 4.02 -14.20
CA VAL A 147 -12.24 3.49 -15.37
C VAL A 147 -13.33 4.50 -15.77
N PRO A 148 -12.93 5.61 -16.42
CA PRO A 148 -13.86 6.68 -16.75
C PRO A 148 -14.95 6.20 -17.72
N ASP A 149 -16.11 6.85 -17.67
CA ASP A 149 -17.24 6.67 -18.56
C ASP A 149 -17.81 5.23 -18.66
N CYS A 150 -17.47 4.38 -17.70
CA CYS A 150 -17.95 3.01 -17.62
C CYS A 150 -18.66 2.75 -16.30
N ARG A 151 -19.80 2.03 -16.35
CA ARG A 151 -20.54 1.53 -15.19
C ARG A 151 -21.08 0.15 -15.50
N GLY A 152 -21.23 -0.68 -14.45
CA GLY A 152 -21.81 -2.01 -14.63
C GLY A 152 -22.21 -2.62 -13.30
N ASP A 153 -23.06 -3.64 -13.34
CA ASP A 153 -23.56 -4.31 -12.14
C ASP A 153 -22.59 -5.39 -11.70
N VAL A 154 -22.11 -5.29 -10.46
CA VAL A 154 -21.17 -6.24 -9.86
C VAL A 154 -21.83 -6.97 -8.70
N LEU A 155 -21.58 -8.29 -8.61
CA LEU A 155 -22.08 -9.13 -7.52
C LEU A 155 -21.09 -9.05 -6.33
N ARG A 156 -21.56 -8.57 -5.16
CA ARG A 156 -20.75 -8.38 -3.95
C ARG A 156 -21.37 -9.05 -2.74
N SER A 157 -20.51 -9.48 -1.81
CA SER A 157 -20.95 -9.93 -0.48
C SER A 157 -21.59 -8.79 0.29
N GLN A 158 -22.71 -9.06 0.97
CA GLN A 158 -23.48 -8.08 1.73
C GLN A 158 -22.81 -7.72 3.06
N GLU A 159 -21.96 -8.60 3.58
CA GLU A 159 -21.21 -8.41 4.81
C GLU A 159 -19.81 -9.01 4.65
N ILE A 160 -18.81 -8.30 5.15
CA ILE A 160 -17.41 -8.71 5.17
C ILE A 160 -16.78 -8.43 6.53
N VAL A 161 -15.74 -9.19 6.85
CA VAL A 161 -14.81 -8.85 7.94
C VAL A 161 -13.50 -8.41 7.31
N ILE A 162 -13.12 -7.17 7.56
CA ILE A 162 -11.84 -6.61 7.18
C ILE A 162 -10.82 -6.74 8.32
N GLU A 163 -9.55 -6.91 7.99
CA GLU A 163 -8.42 -6.84 8.91
C GLU A 163 -7.44 -5.80 8.40
N TYR A 164 -6.95 -4.91 9.28
CA TYR A 164 -6.08 -3.80 8.91
C TYR A 164 -5.18 -3.37 10.07
N ALA A 165 -4.11 -2.61 9.79
CA ALA A 165 -3.22 -2.09 10.81
C ALA A 165 -3.85 -0.87 11.51
N ASP A 166 -3.97 -0.94 12.85
CA ASP A 166 -4.58 0.11 13.69
C ASP A 166 -3.57 1.22 14.02
N ILE A 167 -3.58 2.28 13.22
CA ILE A 167 -2.74 3.45 13.45
C ILE A 167 -3.27 4.31 14.59
N ALA A 168 -4.59 4.43 14.72
CA ALA A 168 -5.21 5.26 15.76
C ALA A 168 -4.90 4.75 17.16
N GLY A 169 -4.95 3.41 17.35
CA GLY A 169 -4.54 2.77 18.60
C GLY A 169 -3.07 2.97 18.94
N VAL A 170 -2.21 3.09 17.92
CA VAL A 170 -0.78 3.35 18.14
C VAL A 170 -0.51 4.80 18.52
N GLU A 171 -1.19 5.79 17.95
CA GLU A 171 -1.04 7.19 18.35
C GLU A 171 -1.48 7.42 19.79
N GLN A 172 -2.58 6.81 20.23
CA GLN A 172 -2.98 6.80 21.64
C GLN A 172 -1.91 6.17 22.52
N SER A 173 -1.37 5.01 22.14
CA SER A 173 -0.31 4.32 22.87
C SER A 173 0.99 5.13 22.91
N ARG A 174 1.34 5.91 21.86
CA ARG A 174 2.51 6.81 21.86
C ARG A 174 2.39 7.93 22.89
N GLN A 175 1.20 8.45 23.10
CA GLN A 175 0.95 9.51 24.07
C GLN A 175 1.13 8.99 25.51
N GLU A 176 0.80 7.72 25.74
CA GLU A 176 1.01 7.03 27.02
C GLU A 176 2.49 6.60 27.23
N ILE A 177 3.17 6.11 26.17
CA ILE A 177 4.57 5.61 26.23
C ILE A 177 5.60 6.75 26.33
N ARG A 178 5.27 8.00 26.01
CA ARG A 178 6.13 9.15 26.28
C ARG A 178 6.44 9.32 27.78
N LEU A 179 5.72 8.59 28.64
CA LEU A 179 5.90 8.58 30.09
C LEU A 179 6.73 7.37 30.60
N GLU A 180 6.97 6.35 29.75
CA GLU A 180 7.75 5.18 30.14
C GLU A 180 8.92 4.94 29.18
N SER A 181 10.13 5.26 29.63
CA SER A 181 11.37 5.11 28.87
C SER A 181 11.77 3.63 28.70
N CYS A 182 11.36 3.00 27.60
CA CYS A 182 12.04 1.83 27.05
C CYS A 182 11.90 1.79 25.54
N GLY A 183 13.00 1.92 24.83
CA GLY A 183 13.10 2.21 23.40
C GLY A 183 12.83 1.05 22.41
N CYS A 184 11.85 0.19 22.69
CA CYS A 184 11.37 -0.81 21.73
C CYS A 184 10.02 -0.37 21.20
N ALA A 185 9.97 0.07 19.91
CA ALA A 185 8.71 0.30 19.24
C ALA A 185 7.89 -1.00 19.21
N LYS A 186 6.67 -0.95 19.76
CA LYS A 186 5.74 -2.08 19.66
C LYS A 186 5.26 -2.19 18.21
N PRO A 187 5.03 -3.40 17.70
CA PRO A 187 4.44 -3.58 16.37
C PRO A 187 3.05 -2.94 16.31
N VAL A 188 2.70 -2.40 15.14
CA VAL A 188 1.35 -1.88 14.89
C VAL A 188 0.37 -3.06 14.96
N PRO A 189 -0.66 -3.02 15.83
CA PRO A 189 -1.59 -4.13 15.95
C PRO A 189 -2.49 -4.23 14.70
N MET A 190 -2.82 -5.45 14.31
CA MET A 190 -3.88 -5.72 13.35
C MET A 190 -5.21 -5.82 14.08
N VAL A 191 -6.23 -5.14 13.58
CA VAL A 191 -7.59 -5.14 14.13
C VAL A 191 -8.60 -5.57 13.09
N ARG A 192 -9.75 -6.06 13.53
CA ARG A 192 -10.84 -6.49 12.67
C ARG A 192 -12.08 -5.63 12.87
N ASP A 193 -12.78 -5.39 11.78
CA ASP A 193 -14.08 -4.72 11.79
C ASP A 193 -15.05 -5.49 10.86
N THR A 194 -16.32 -5.56 11.25
CA THR A 194 -17.38 -6.14 10.45
C THR A 194 -18.14 -5.02 9.75
N VAL A 195 -18.21 -5.07 8.44
CA VAL A 195 -18.81 -4.05 7.59
C VAL A 195 -19.89 -4.67 6.72
N SER A 196 -21.01 -3.98 6.57
CA SER A 196 -22.15 -4.47 5.78
C SER A 196 -22.71 -3.42 4.81
N GLY A 197 -23.59 -3.88 3.90
CA GLY A 197 -24.30 -3.02 2.96
C GLY A 197 -23.38 -2.26 1.99
N PHE A 198 -23.69 -1.01 1.70
CA PHE A 198 -22.96 -0.23 0.70
C PHE A 198 -21.48 -0.01 1.06
N THR A 199 -21.18 0.21 2.34
CA THR A 199 -19.79 0.34 2.80
C THR A 199 -18.98 -0.94 2.54
N ALA A 200 -19.59 -2.13 2.70
CA ALA A 200 -18.93 -3.39 2.36
C ALA A 200 -18.64 -3.51 0.84
N VAL A 201 -19.52 -2.98 0.00
CA VAL A 201 -19.28 -2.92 -1.46
C VAL A 201 -18.07 -2.05 -1.77
N ILE A 202 -17.97 -0.85 -1.16
CA ILE A 202 -16.83 0.06 -1.36
C ILE A 202 -15.53 -0.63 -0.96
N PHE A 203 -15.46 -1.23 0.23
CA PHE A 203 -14.26 -1.95 0.66
C PHE A 203 -13.85 -3.07 -0.30
N GLN A 204 -14.80 -3.85 -0.78
CA GLN A 204 -14.51 -4.92 -1.75
C GLN A 204 -13.95 -4.35 -3.06
N HIS A 205 -14.47 -3.22 -3.54
CA HIS A 205 -13.99 -2.52 -4.72
C HIS A 205 -12.55 -2.03 -4.53
N GLU A 206 -12.28 -1.33 -3.42
CA GLU A 206 -10.96 -0.75 -3.14
C GLU A 206 -9.90 -1.83 -2.87
N ILE A 207 -10.28 -2.93 -2.21
CA ILE A 207 -9.37 -4.05 -1.95
C ILE A 207 -9.06 -4.82 -3.25
N ASP A 208 -9.99 -4.91 -4.20
CA ASP A 208 -9.72 -5.45 -5.53
C ASP A 208 -8.58 -4.69 -6.22
N HIS A 209 -8.55 -3.36 -6.15
CA HIS A 209 -7.45 -2.57 -6.68
C HIS A 209 -6.09 -2.96 -6.10
N LEU A 210 -6.04 -3.31 -4.80
CA LEU A 210 -4.80 -3.74 -4.15
C LEU A 210 -4.27 -5.07 -4.69
N ASP A 211 -5.16 -5.87 -5.28
CA ASP A 211 -4.82 -7.15 -5.90
C ASP A 211 -4.73 -7.06 -7.45
N GLY A 212 -4.76 -5.84 -8.00
CA GLY A 212 -4.67 -5.58 -9.44
C GLY A 212 -5.95 -5.93 -10.22
N VAL A 213 -7.08 -6.07 -9.52
CA VAL A 213 -8.40 -6.36 -10.09
C VAL A 213 -9.17 -5.07 -10.25
N LEU A 214 -9.81 -4.89 -11.39
CA LEU A 214 -10.73 -3.79 -11.65
C LEU A 214 -12.16 -4.33 -11.67
N TYR A 215 -13.15 -3.51 -11.27
CA TYR A 215 -14.55 -3.96 -11.22
C TYR A 215 -15.05 -4.48 -12.58
N ILE A 216 -14.51 -3.98 -13.71
CA ILE A 216 -14.83 -4.45 -15.06
C ILE A 216 -14.44 -5.93 -15.30
N ASP A 217 -13.57 -6.50 -14.49
CA ASP A 217 -13.21 -7.93 -14.55
C ASP A 217 -14.28 -8.80 -13.89
N ARG A 218 -15.27 -8.19 -13.22
CA ARG A 218 -16.35 -8.85 -12.48
C ARG A 218 -17.73 -8.68 -13.13
N LEU A 219 -17.80 -7.96 -14.26
CA LEU A 219 -19.02 -7.75 -15.05
C LEU A 219 -19.50 -9.02 -15.73
#